data_7d8e98393fbd17c75592efe31a395b79
#
_entry.id   7d8e98393fbd17c75592efe31a395b79
#
_cell.length_a   1.000
_cell.length_b   1.000
_cell.length_c   1.000
_cell.angle_alpha   90.00
_cell.angle_beta   90.00
_cell.angle_gamma   90.00
#
_symmetry.space_group_name_H-M   'P 1'
#
loop_
_entity.id
_entity.type
_entity.pdbx_description
1 polymer ?
#
loop_
_entity_poly.entity_id
_entity_poly.type
_entity_poly.pdbx_seq_one_letter_code
_entity_poly.pdbx_strand_id
1 'polypeptide(L)'
;MRYGMSVPCFGEDPRMFGRLAREIEAAGWDGFFVWDHIRWRTHWPGGVLDPWILLSVAATTTSRIKLGTLVTPPARRRVAKLAKETVTLDRLSDGRLVLGVGLGWPPDVDFGWLGDEADNRVRAAIFEETMEALVGLWSAEPFSYHGDHIRIEEVQLRPGPLQQPRPPVWVGAKWPNRRPFVRAAQWDGIVPVMDTTKHDRALSPDDVRDLLELIGEQRGSLDGYEVVLGGRSEVGTEGAGRIAAFAEAGVTWWVEAIQPEGDWFAEAATRAGAGPSR
;
A
#
# COMPACT_ATOMS: atom_id res chain seq x y z
N MET A 1 -9.61 -12.62 -9.94
CA MET A 1 -8.42 -11.88 -9.48
C MET A 1 -8.37 -10.53 -10.17
N ARG A 2 -7.91 -9.48 -9.49
CA ARG A 2 -7.67 -8.13 -10.01
C ARG A 2 -6.18 -7.90 -10.25
N TYR A 3 -5.88 -6.92 -11.10
CA TYR A 3 -4.51 -6.65 -11.53
C TYR A 3 -4.17 -5.18 -11.31
N GLY A 4 -3.08 -4.91 -10.63
CA GLY A 4 -2.58 -3.57 -10.38
C GLY A 4 -1.13 -3.39 -10.81
N MET A 5 -0.68 -2.16 -10.78
CA MET A 5 0.73 -1.82 -10.95
C MET A 5 1.20 -0.98 -9.77
N SER A 6 2.35 -1.33 -9.20
CA SER A 6 3.00 -0.60 -8.12
C SER A 6 4.32 -0.04 -8.61
N VAL A 7 4.47 1.28 -8.53
CA VAL A 7 5.63 2.01 -9.03
C VAL A 7 6.33 2.78 -7.91
N PRO A 8 7.66 2.98 -8.01
CA PRO A 8 8.37 3.84 -7.08
C PRO A 8 7.93 5.30 -7.22
N CYS A 9 7.98 6.06 -6.12
CA CYS A 9 7.69 7.50 -6.09
C CYS A 9 8.87 8.36 -6.57
N PHE A 10 9.67 7.85 -7.51
CA PHE A 10 10.93 8.46 -7.93
C PHE A 10 10.78 9.21 -9.25
N GLY A 11 11.48 10.33 -9.38
CA GLY A 11 11.44 11.16 -10.56
C GLY A 11 11.50 12.65 -10.23
N GLU A 12 11.33 13.49 -11.23
CA GLU A 12 11.38 14.95 -11.09
C GLU A 12 10.09 15.64 -11.58
N ASP A 13 9.32 14.99 -12.46
CA ASP A 13 8.06 15.53 -12.97
C ASP A 13 6.84 14.73 -12.48
N PRO A 14 6.04 15.24 -11.53
CA PRO A 14 4.87 14.54 -11.03
C PRO A 14 3.81 14.27 -12.11
N ARG A 15 3.80 15.01 -13.21
CA ARG A 15 2.83 14.83 -14.32
C ARG A 15 3.03 13.49 -15.05
N MET A 16 4.23 12.91 -14.99
CA MET A 16 4.49 11.58 -15.57
C MET A 16 3.62 10.49 -14.94
N PHE A 17 3.34 10.59 -13.64
CA PHE A 17 2.49 9.63 -12.93
C PHE A 17 1.03 9.70 -13.37
N GLY A 18 0.52 10.88 -13.67
CA GLY A 18 -0.83 11.03 -14.23
C GLY A 18 -0.94 10.44 -15.64
N ARG A 19 0.10 10.61 -16.47
CA ARG A 19 0.14 9.98 -17.81
C ARG A 19 0.16 8.47 -17.68
N LEU A 20 1.05 7.93 -16.86
CA LEU A 20 1.17 6.49 -16.61
C LEU A 20 -0.14 5.90 -16.05
N ALA A 21 -0.76 6.53 -15.05
CA ALA A 21 -2.02 6.07 -14.48
C ALA A 21 -3.14 5.99 -15.53
N ARG A 22 -3.22 6.95 -16.44
CA ARG A 22 -4.18 6.95 -17.55
C ARG A 22 -3.90 5.81 -18.55
N GLU A 23 -2.65 5.55 -18.88
CA GLU A 23 -2.25 4.43 -19.75
C GLU A 23 -2.60 3.09 -19.10
N ILE A 24 -2.33 2.93 -17.82
CA ILE A 24 -2.69 1.76 -17.00
C ILE A 24 -4.21 1.56 -17.04
N GLU A 25 -5.01 2.60 -16.80
CA GLU A 25 -6.47 2.51 -16.85
C GLU A 25 -6.98 2.14 -18.25
N ALA A 26 -6.43 2.76 -19.31
CA ALA A 26 -6.81 2.51 -20.69
C ALA A 26 -6.49 1.06 -21.13
N ALA A 27 -5.41 0.49 -20.63
CA ALA A 27 -5.00 -0.89 -20.92
C ALA A 27 -5.76 -1.95 -20.10
N GLY A 28 -6.71 -1.55 -19.25
CA GLY A 28 -7.60 -2.47 -18.55
C GLY A 28 -7.10 -2.98 -17.20
N TRP A 29 -6.11 -2.34 -16.60
CA TRP A 29 -5.71 -2.61 -15.23
C TRP A 29 -6.79 -2.15 -14.23
N ASP A 30 -6.72 -2.70 -13.01
CA ASP A 30 -7.71 -2.45 -11.95
C ASP A 30 -7.18 -1.51 -10.87
N GLY A 31 -5.85 -1.28 -10.79
CA GLY A 31 -5.26 -0.44 -9.77
C GLY A 31 -3.90 0.15 -10.12
N PHE A 32 -3.62 1.33 -9.58
CA PHE A 32 -2.36 2.04 -9.64
C PHE A 32 -1.90 2.41 -8.23
N PHE A 33 -0.71 1.94 -7.85
CA PHE A 33 -0.17 2.10 -6.51
C PHE A 33 1.21 2.73 -6.55
N VAL A 34 1.53 3.55 -5.55
CA VAL A 34 2.79 4.27 -5.46
C VAL A 34 3.49 3.93 -4.15
N TRP A 35 4.80 3.79 -4.18
CA TRP A 35 5.59 3.63 -2.96
C TRP A 35 5.59 4.93 -2.15
N ASP A 36 5.81 4.82 -0.84
CA ASP A 36 5.90 5.99 0.04
C ASP A 36 7.25 6.01 0.74
N HIS A 37 8.19 6.72 0.11
CA HIS A 37 9.52 6.99 0.64
C HIS A 37 9.78 8.50 0.70
N ILE A 38 10.59 8.92 1.68
CA ILE A 38 11.22 10.24 1.69
C ILE A 38 12.65 10.09 1.14
N ARG A 39 13.31 8.99 1.49
CA ARG A 39 14.65 8.65 1.03
C ARG A 39 14.76 7.14 0.81
N TRP A 40 15.31 6.74 -0.36
CA TRP A 40 15.35 5.33 -0.73
C TRP A 40 16.59 4.60 -0.21
N ARG A 41 17.79 5.10 -0.57
CA ARG A 41 19.09 4.48 -0.26
C ARG A 41 20.11 5.57 0.06
N THR A 42 21.21 5.17 0.72
CA THR A 42 22.34 6.06 1.05
C THR A 42 22.82 6.89 -0.14
N HIS A 43 22.96 6.27 -1.31
CA HIS A 43 23.44 6.87 -2.56
C HIS A 43 22.40 6.76 -3.67
N TRP A 44 21.20 7.28 -3.44
CA TRP A 44 20.18 7.38 -4.50
C TRP A 44 20.37 8.72 -5.24
N PRO A 45 20.66 8.70 -6.56
CA PRO A 45 20.94 9.93 -7.32
C PRO A 45 19.70 10.65 -7.83
N GLY A 46 18.54 9.97 -7.82
CA GLY A 46 17.29 10.52 -8.36
C GLY A 46 16.44 11.25 -7.32
N GLY A 47 15.50 12.06 -7.80
CA GLY A 47 14.48 12.69 -6.97
C GLY A 47 13.52 11.68 -6.36
N VAL A 48 12.99 12.00 -5.18
CA VAL A 48 11.88 11.29 -4.53
C VAL A 48 10.75 12.28 -4.36
N LEU A 49 9.57 11.94 -4.88
CA LEU A 49 8.40 12.79 -4.88
C LEU A 49 7.39 12.33 -3.82
N ASP A 50 6.58 13.25 -3.32
CA ASP A 50 5.54 12.91 -2.34
C ASP A 50 4.44 12.05 -2.98
N PRO A 51 4.19 10.82 -2.50
CA PRO A 51 3.24 9.90 -3.10
C PRO A 51 1.79 10.37 -3.05
N TRP A 52 1.40 11.17 -2.05
CA TRP A 52 0.03 11.68 -1.94
C TRP A 52 -0.27 12.73 -3.00
N ILE A 53 0.74 13.53 -3.36
CA ILE A 53 0.66 14.47 -4.50
C ILE A 53 0.60 13.68 -5.81
N LEU A 54 1.43 12.62 -5.97
CA LEU A 54 1.40 11.78 -7.17
C LEU A 54 0.05 11.09 -7.36
N LEU A 55 -0.53 10.56 -6.29
CA LEU A 55 -1.87 9.95 -6.30
C LEU A 55 -2.96 10.97 -6.60
N SER A 56 -2.81 12.22 -6.15
CA SER A 56 -3.74 13.29 -6.51
C SER A 56 -3.72 13.59 -8.01
N VAL A 57 -2.53 13.62 -8.61
CA VAL A 57 -2.40 13.74 -10.08
C VAL A 57 -3.03 12.55 -10.79
N ALA A 58 -2.80 11.32 -10.33
CA ALA A 58 -3.42 10.11 -10.88
C ALA A 58 -4.96 10.15 -10.74
N ALA A 59 -5.48 10.60 -9.59
CA ALA A 59 -6.92 10.68 -9.34
C ALA A 59 -7.65 11.59 -10.33
N THR A 60 -7.02 12.71 -10.73
CA THR A 60 -7.60 13.66 -11.68
C THR A 60 -7.48 13.23 -13.15
N THR A 61 -6.67 12.21 -13.44
CA THR A 61 -6.44 11.72 -14.81
C THR A 61 -7.08 10.35 -15.10
N THR A 62 -7.69 9.75 -14.09
CA THR A 62 -8.36 8.44 -14.15
C THR A 62 -9.78 8.51 -13.56
N SER A 63 -10.61 7.51 -13.85
CA SER A 63 -12.02 7.49 -13.40
C SER A 63 -12.48 6.16 -12.78
N ARG A 64 -11.72 5.07 -12.96
CA ARG A 64 -12.15 3.71 -12.60
C ARG A 64 -11.20 2.98 -11.66
N ILE A 65 -9.91 3.05 -11.93
CA ILE A 65 -8.91 2.24 -11.23
C ILE A 65 -8.79 2.65 -9.76
N LYS A 66 -8.54 1.65 -8.90
CA LYS A 66 -8.17 1.90 -7.50
C LYS A 66 -6.81 2.59 -7.42
N LEU A 67 -6.67 3.49 -6.45
CA LEU A 67 -5.48 4.31 -6.23
C LEU A 67 -5.03 4.15 -4.78
N GLY A 68 -3.73 4.04 -4.52
CA GLY A 68 -3.25 3.96 -3.15
C GLY A 68 -1.75 3.88 -3.02
N THR A 69 -1.30 3.83 -1.79
CA THR A 69 0.10 3.57 -1.47
C THR A 69 0.34 2.10 -1.21
N LEU A 70 1.50 1.58 -1.59
CA LEU A 70 2.01 0.27 -1.18
C LEU A 70 3.49 0.39 -0.74
N VAL A 71 3.74 0.80 0.53
CA VAL A 71 2.77 1.16 1.59
C VAL A 71 3.18 2.47 2.27
N THR A 72 2.21 3.23 2.81
CA THR A 72 2.49 4.38 3.68
C THR A 72 2.87 3.89 5.08
N PRO A 73 3.97 4.40 5.69
CA PRO A 73 4.28 4.16 7.09
C PRO A 73 3.59 5.18 8.01
N PRO A 74 2.53 4.78 8.76
CA PRO A 74 1.78 5.70 9.62
C PRO A 74 2.63 6.33 10.73
N ALA A 75 3.61 5.60 11.25
CA ALA A 75 4.50 6.08 12.32
C ALA A 75 5.33 7.32 11.95
N ARG A 76 5.49 7.61 10.66
CA ARG A 76 6.18 8.82 10.16
C ARG A 76 5.24 10.01 9.97
N ARG A 77 3.94 9.81 10.09
CA ARG A 77 2.95 10.82 9.72
C ARG A 77 2.15 11.32 10.93
N ARG A 78 1.93 12.62 10.97
CA ARG A 78 0.95 13.19 11.92
C ARG A 78 -0.43 12.67 11.57
N VAL A 79 -1.09 11.98 12.51
CA VAL A 79 -2.37 11.30 12.25
C VAL A 79 -3.46 12.23 11.70
N ALA A 80 -3.60 13.44 12.22
CA ALA A 80 -4.57 14.42 11.73
C ALA A 80 -4.27 14.85 10.28
N LYS A 81 -2.97 14.93 9.90
CA LYS A 81 -2.57 15.23 8.52
C LYS A 81 -2.89 14.05 7.60
N LEU A 82 -2.57 12.82 8.02
CA LEU A 82 -2.91 11.60 7.27
C LEU A 82 -4.43 11.46 7.10
N ALA A 83 -5.23 11.77 8.13
CA ALA A 83 -6.68 11.77 8.02
C ALA A 83 -7.18 12.75 6.95
N LYS A 84 -6.59 13.96 6.88
CA LYS A 84 -6.96 14.93 5.84
C LYS A 84 -6.51 14.51 4.44
N GLU A 85 -5.32 13.95 4.30
CA GLU A 85 -4.80 13.45 3.02
C GLU A 85 -5.69 12.33 2.47
N THR A 86 -5.97 11.32 3.29
CA THR A 86 -6.80 10.17 2.91
C THR A 86 -8.23 10.58 2.55
N VAL A 87 -8.88 11.41 3.37
CA VAL A 87 -10.24 11.90 3.07
C VAL A 87 -10.26 12.74 1.80
N THR A 88 -9.27 13.60 1.62
CA THR A 88 -9.22 14.48 0.43
C THR A 88 -9.02 13.67 -0.84
N LEU A 89 -8.10 12.69 -0.82
CA LEU A 89 -7.85 11.82 -1.96
C LEU A 89 -9.03 10.87 -2.24
N ASP A 90 -9.68 10.36 -1.19
CA ASP A 90 -10.88 9.53 -1.34
C ASP A 90 -12.00 10.30 -2.07
N ARG A 91 -12.24 11.56 -1.67
CA ARG A 91 -13.20 12.43 -2.34
C ARG A 91 -12.78 12.85 -3.74
N LEU A 92 -11.51 13.21 -3.94
CA LEU A 92 -10.96 13.59 -5.23
C LEU A 92 -11.04 12.45 -6.26
N SER A 93 -10.95 11.23 -5.78
CA SER A 93 -11.00 10.02 -6.61
C SER A 93 -12.38 9.37 -6.69
N ASP A 94 -13.44 9.99 -6.15
CA ASP A 94 -14.78 9.43 -6.10
C ASP A 94 -14.84 8.03 -5.45
N GLY A 95 -14.18 7.88 -4.29
CA GLY A 95 -14.21 6.63 -3.50
C GLY A 95 -13.33 5.51 -4.08
N ARG A 96 -12.23 5.84 -4.75
CA ARG A 96 -11.30 4.86 -5.30
C ARG A 96 -10.05 4.63 -4.45
N LEU A 97 -9.86 5.39 -3.38
CA LEU A 97 -8.72 5.23 -2.48
C LEU A 97 -8.71 3.85 -1.82
N VAL A 98 -7.52 3.25 -1.78
CA VAL A 98 -7.15 2.15 -0.89
C VAL A 98 -5.91 2.59 -0.11
N LEU A 99 -5.98 2.54 1.22
CA LEU A 99 -4.85 2.91 2.06
C LEU A 99 -4.00 1.67 2.37
N GLY A 100 -2.90 1.51 1.66
CA GLY A 100 -1.87 0.54 2.02
C GLY A 100 -0.97 1.11 3.12
N VAL A 101 -0.79 0.38 4.22
CA VAL A 101 0.00 0.78 5.38
C VAL A 101 1.00 -0.28 5.80
N GLY A 102 2.12 0.14 6.39
CA GLY A 102 3.16 -0.75 6.87
C GLY A 102 4.15 -0.04 7.79
N LEU A 103 5.15 -0.76 8.30
CA LEU A 103 6.16 -0.12 9.15
C LEU A 103 7.14 0.76 8.36
N GLY A 104 7.23 0.57 7.04
CA GLY A 104 8.22 1.24 6.21
C GLY A 104 9.62 0.59 6.27
N TRP A 105 10.44 0.86 5.27
CA TRP A 105 11.81 0.35 5.11
C TRP A 105 12.56 1.23 4.12
N PRO A 106 13.88 1.43 4.26
CA PRO A 106 14.75 0.99 5.35
C PRO A 106 14.63 1.89 6.60
N PRO A 107 14.76 1.33 7.82
CA PRO A 107 14.49 2.08 9.05
C PRO A 107 15.51 3.17 9.36
N ASP A 108 16.77 3.00 8.98
CA ASP A 108 17.84 3.94 9.21
C ASP A 108 17.80 5.12 8.23
N VAL A 109 17.78 4.83 6.93
CA VAL A 109 17.89 5.83 5.86
C VAL A 109 16.61 6.63 5.66
N ASP A 110 15.45 5.96 5.69
CA ASP A 110 14.14 6.56 5.40
C ASP A 110 13.46 7.14 6.66
N PHE A 111 14.04 6.90 7.85
CA PHE A 111 13.51 7.37 9.15
C PHE A 111 14.61 7.99 10.01
N GLY A 112 15.54 7.21 10.54
CA GLY A 112 16.51 7.66 11.53
C GLY A 112 17.37 8.84 11.07
N TRP A 113 17.77 8.89 9.81
CA TRP A 113 18.52 10.03 9.25
C TRP A 113 17.70 11.32 9.14
N LEU A 114 16.39 11.21 9.20
CA LEU A 114 15.45 12.33 9.13
C LEU A 114 14.93 12.75 10.52
N GLY A 115 15.39 12.05 11.57
CA GLY A 115 14.97 12.32 12.95
C GLY A 115 13.68 11.62 13.34
N ASP A 116 13.15 10.73 12.48
CA ASP A 116 12.00 9.90 12.78
C ASP A 116 12.42 8.64 13.57
N GLU A 117 11.45 7.98 14.21
CA GLU A 117 11.67 6.76 14.96
C GLU A 117 12.16 5.61 14.06
N ALA A 118 13.30 5.02 14.38
CA ALA A 118 13.90 3.92 13.63
C ALA A 118 13.64 2.53 14.25
N ASP A 119 13.33 2.45 15.55
CA ASP A 119 13.05 1.17 16.20
C ASP A 119 11.72 0.57 15.73
N ASN A 120 11.79 -0.64 15.22
CA ASN A 120 10.63 -1.34 14.66
C ASN A 120 9.52 -1.63 15.68
N ARG A 121 9.86 -1.78 16.98
CA ARG A 121 8.86 -2.07 18.03
C ARG A 121 8.11 -0.80 18.39
N VAL A 122 8.83 0.31 18.52
CA VAL A 122 8.23 1.62 18.79
C VAL A 122 7.37 2.05 17.61
N ARG A 123 7.87 1.90 16.36
CA ARG A 123 7.06 2.18 15.16
C ARG A 123 5.82 1.31 15.06
N ALA A 124 5.89 0.04 15.53
CA ALA A 124 4.72 -0.82 15.55
C ALA A 124 3.66 -0.34 16.56
N ALA A 125 4.08 0.16 17.73
CA ALA A 125 3.16 0.74 18.71
C ALA A 125 2.52 2.04 18.18
N ILE A 126 3.34 2.94 17.62
CA ILE A 126 2.83 4.17 16.97
C ILE A 126 1.87 3.85 15.83
N PHE A 127 2.18 2.81 15.03
CA PHE A 127 1.30 2.35 13.95
C PHE A 127 -0.08 1.95 14.48
N GLU A 128 -0.14 1.14 15.52
CA GLU A 128 -1.40 0.67 16.10
C GLU A 128 -2.25 1.84 16.59
N GLU A 129 -1.68 2.72 17.41
CA GLU A 129 -2.37 3.93 17.88
C GLU A 129 -2.78 4.88 16.75
N THR A 130 -1.91 5.06 15.74
CA THR A 130 -2.23 5.91 14.59
C THR A 130 -3.43 5.36 13.81
N MET A 131 -3.50 4.04 13.61
CA MET A 131 -4.59 3.46 12.85
C MET A 131 -5.93 3.50 13.62
N GLU A 132 -5.92 3.30 14.94
CA GLU A 132 -7.10 3.48 15.80
C GLU A 132 -7.59 4.93 15.75
N ALA A 133 -6.67 5.88 15.98
CA ALA A 133 -7.00 7.30 15.94
C ALA A 133 -7.48 7.75 14.55
N LEU A 134 -6.92 7.19 13.47
CA LEU A 134 -7.32 7.51 12.11
C LEU A 134 -8.78 7.10 11.82
N VAL A 135 -9.19 5.93 12.29
CA VAL A 135 -10.59 5.47 12.17
C VAL A 135 -11.55 6.42 12.89
N GLY A 136 -11.20 6.85 14.11
CA GLY A 136 -11.98 7.84 14.85
C GLY A 136 -12.07 9.18 14.14
N LEU A 137 -10.97 9.67 13.57
CA LEU A 137 -10.98 10.93 12.81
C LEU A 137 -11.76 10.85 11.49
N TRP A 138 -11.85 9.68 10.86
CA TRP A 138 -12.65 9.44 9.65
C TRP A 138 -14.16 9.43 9.91
N SER A 139 -14.58 9.19 11.15
CA SER A 139 -16.01 9.21 11.49
C SER A 139 -16.67 10.58 11.23
N ALA A 140 -15.86 11.65 11.19
CA ALA A 140 -16.31 13.03 11.10
C ALA A 140 -17.21 13.49 12.29
N GLU A 141 -17.22 12.73 13.37
CA GLU A 141 -17.85 13.05 14.65
C GLU A 141 -16.84 13.61 15.66
N PRO A 142 -17.28 14.26 16.76
CA PRO A 142 -16.38 14.63 17.84
C PRO A 142 -15.61 13.41 18.37
N PHE A 143 -14.30 13.51 18.42
CA PHE A 143 -13.40 12.40 18.74
C PHE A 143 -12.22 12.87 19.59
N SER A 144 -11.88 12.07 20.59
CA SER A 144 -10.67 12.18 21.40
C SER A 144 -9.92 10.86 21.42
N TYR A 145 -8.59 10.90 21.55
CA TYR A 145 -7.75 9.72 21.69
C TYR A 145 -6.60 9.99 22.65
N HIS A 146 -6.38 9.09 23.60
CA HIS A 146 -5.32 9.22 24.60
C HIS A 146 -4.53 7.91 24.70
N GLY A 147 -3.56 7.73 23.81
CA GLY A 147 -2.60 6.63 23.82
C GLY A 147 -1.25 7.05 24.42
N ASP A 148 -0.29 6.14 24.33
CA ASP A 148 1.08 6.38 24.81
C ASP A 148 1.87 7.26 23.84
N HIS A 149 1.57 7.19 22.55
CA HIS A 149 2.27 7.91 21.48
C HIS A 149 1.40 8.98 20.79
N ILE A 150 0.09 8.77 20.76
CA ILE A 150 -0.86 9.65 20.08
C ILE A 150 -1.82 10.24 21.11
N ARG A 151 -1.91 11.56 21.10
CA ARG A 151 -2.88 12.29 21.92
C ARG A 151 -3.66 13.28 21.07
N ILE A 152 -4.98 13.18 21.11
CA ILE A 152 -5.93 14.04 20.42
C ILE A 152 -6.97 14.48 21.46
N GLU A 153 -7.05 15.78 21.70
CA GLU A 153 -8.16 16.38 22.43
C GLU A 153 -9.40 16.43 21.53
N GLU A 154 -10.57 16.74 22.10
CA GLU A 154 -11.81 16.72 21.33
C GLU A 154 -11.71 17.57 20.05
N VAL A 155 -11.80 16.87 18.90
CA VAL A 155 -11.83 17.49 17.57
C VAL A 155 -12.90 16.83 16.71
N GLN A 156 -13.43 17.59 15.77
CA GLN A 156 -14.29 17.06 14.71
C GLN A 156 -13.66 17.43 13.35
N LEU A 157 -13.17 16.41 12.62
CA LEU A 157 -12.56 16.63 11.29
C LEU A 157 -13.58 16.38 10.18
N ARG A 158 -14.09 17.44 9.57
CA ARG A 158 -14.98 17.38 8.42
C ARG A 158 -14.29 17.85 7.14
N PRO A 159 -14.74 17.34 5.96
CA PRO A 159 -15.70 16.26 5.76
C PRO A 159 -15.10 14.90 6.12
N GLY A 160 -15.93 13.87 6.29
CA GLY A 160 -15.52 12.46 6.31
C GLY A 160 -15.25 11.90 4.91
N PRO A 161 -14.76 10.65 4.78
CA PRO A 161 -14.54 9.99 3.50
C PRO A 161 -15.86 9.74 2.76
N LEU A 162 -15.79 9.48 1.44
CA LEU A 162 -16.94 9.03 0.65
C LEU A 162 -17.22 7.56 0.89
N GLN A 163 -16.17 6.75 0.98
CA GLN A 163 -16.32 5.32 1.21
C GLN A 163 -16.82 5.04 2.63
N GLN A 164 -17.78 4.15 2.76
CA GLN A 164 -18.40 3.77 4.03
C GLN A 164 -18.14 2.28 4.34
N PRO A 165 -17.82 1.93 5.59
CA PRO A 165 -17.68 2.82 6.76
C PRO A 165 -16.39 3.68 6.72
N ARG A 166 -15.43 3.36 5.86
CA ARG A 166 -14.14 4.05 5.67
C ARG A 166 -13.44 3.56 4.40
N PRO A 167 -12.38 4.23 3.93
CA PRO A 167 -11.51 3.68 2.87
C PRO A 167 -10.95 2.31 3.30
N PRO A 168 -10.85 1.33 2.37
CA PRO A 168 -10.21 0.05 2.65
C PRO A 168 -8.76 0.22 3.06
N VAL A 169 -8.31 -0.60 4.02
CA VAL A 169 -6.94 -0.60 4.53
C VAL A 169 -6.28 -1.95 4.24
N TRP A 170 -5.12 -1.91 3.56
CA TRP A 170 -4.29 -3.09 3.32
C TRP A 170 -2.99 -2.99 4.11
N VAL A 171 -2.62 -4.02 4.84
CA VAL A 171 -1.47 -3.99 5.75
C VAL A 171 -0.29 -4.74 5.15
N GLY A 172 0.83 -4.07 5.00
CA GLY A 172 2.11 -4.67 4.61
C GLY A 172 2.71 -5.49 5.75
N ALA A 173 3.07 -6.75 5.47
CA ALA A 173 3.63 -7.66 6.46
C ALA A 173 4.73 -8.55 5.87
N LYS A 174 5.80 -8.78 6.66
CA LYS A 174 6.91 -9.67 6.29
C LYS A 174 6.69 -11.08 6.83
N TRP A 175 6.53 -12.04 5.93
CA TRP A 175 6.42 -13.47 6.23
C TRP A 175 7.82 -14.07 6.52
N PRO A 176 7.99 -14.97 7.52
CA PRO A 176 6.97 -15.61 8.34
C PRO A 176 6.74 -14.99 9.73
N ASN A 177 6.90 -13.68 9.90
CA ASN A 177 6.68 -13.03 11.20
C ASN A 177 5.19 -12.98 11.55
N ARG A 178 4.72 -13.74 12.54
CA ARG A 178 3.28 -13.90 12.83
C ARG A 178 2.57 -12.59 13.27
N ARG A 179 3.20 -11.77 14.14
CA ARG A 179 2.57 -10.56 14.71
C ARG A 179 2.00 -9.58 13.67
N PRO A 180 2.73 -9.23 12.58
CA PRO A 180 2.18 -8.37 11.54
C PRO A 180 0.92 -8.93 10.85
N PHE A 181 0.81 -10.26 10.72
CA PHE A 181 -0.35 -10.91 10.12
C PHE A 181 -1.57 -10.92 11.06
N VAL A 182 -1.35 -11.12 12.36
CA VAL A 182 -2.41 -10.95 13.39
C VAL A 182 -2.95 -9.51 13.36
N ARG A 183 -2.07 -8.52 13.23
CA ARG A 183 -2.49 -7.12 13.04
C ARG A 183 -3.28 -6.94 11.75
N ALA A 184 -2.80 -7.48 10.63
CA ALA A 184 -3.45 -7.38 9.33
C ALA A 184 -4.86 -8.01 9.31
N ALA A 185 -5.08 -9.03 10.14
CA ALA A 185 -6.38 -9.68 10.28
C ALA A 185 -7.52 -8.75 10.74
N GLN A 186 -7.21 -7.60 11.34
CA GLN A 186 -8.19 -6.59 11.78
C GLN A 186 -8.63 -5.65 10.65
N TRP A 187 -7.98 -5.70 9.49
CA TRP A 187 -8.18 -4.77 8.37
C TRP A 187 -8.76 -5.48 7.14
N ASP A 188 -8.82 -4.79 6.01
CA ASP A 188 -9.53 -5.25 4.82
C ASP A 188 -8.65 -6.09 3.89
N GLY A 189 -7.33 -6.13 4.13
CA GLY A 189 -6.42 -6.94 3.32
C GLY A 189 -4.98 -6.92 3.78
N ILE A 190 -4.21 -7.79 3.14
CA ILE A 190 -2.78 -8.02 3.40
C ILE A 190 -1.95 -7.78 2.14
N VAL A 191 -0.78 -7.16 2.31
CA VAL A 191 0.27 -7.07 1.29
C VAL A 191 1.49 -7.86 1.82
N PRO A 192 1.52 -9.19 1.60
CA PRO A 192 2.58 -10.01 2.12
C PRO A 192 3.85 -9.85 1.29
N VAL A 193 4.99 -9.79 1.97
CA VAL A 193 6.31 -9.87 1.35
C VAL A 193 7.16 -10.89 2.11
N MET A 194 8.10 -11.55 1.41
CA MET A 194 9.05 -12.43 2.08
C MET A 194 10.04 -11.60 2.91
N ASP A 195 10.33 -12.04 4.13
CA ASP A 195 11.42 -11.49 4.92
C ASP A 195 12.76 -12.04 4.39
N THR A 196 13.38 -11.29 3.49
CA THR A 196 14.63 -11.68 2.85
C THR A 196 15.83 -11.76 3.81
N THR A 197 15.69 -11.28 5.03
CA THR A 197 16.70 -11.47 6.07
C THR A 197 16.66 -12.88 6.66
N LYS A 198 15.55 -13.61 6.45
CA LYS A 198 15.34 -14.99 6.93
C LYS A 198 15.33 -16.02 5.83
N HIS A 199 14.88 -15.65 4.63
CA HIS A 199 14.72 -16.55 3.51
C HIS A 199 15.14 -15.85 2.20
N ASP A 200 16.10 -16.41 1.50
CA ASP A 200 16.54 -15.91 0.19
C ASP A 200 15.67 -16.53 -0.93
N ARG A 201 14.39 -16.23 -0.89
CA ARG A 201 13.40 -16.62 -1.91
C ARG A 201 12.17 -15.74 -1.89
N ALA A 202 11.43 -15.74 -2.96
CA ALA A 202 10.09 -15.14 -2.99
C ALA A 202 9.05 -15.99 -2.23
N LEU A 203 7.88 -15.42 -1.97
CA LEU A 203 6.71 -16.17 -1.50
C LEU A 203 6.31 -17.24 -2.52
N SER A 204 5.88 -18.38 -2.01
CA SER A 204 5.26 -19.45 -2.78
C SER A 204 3.73 -19.48 -2.56
N PRO A 205 2.96 -20.20 -3.41
CA PRO A 205 1.55 -20.44 -3.14
C PRO A 205 1.26 -21.11 -1.79
N ASP A 206 2.16 -21.97 -1.29
CA ASP A 206 2.01 -22.62 0.02
C ASP A 206 2.19 -21.58 1.15
N ASP A 207 3.17 -20.67 1.05
CA ASP A 207 3.29 -19.57 2.03
C ASP A 207 2.01 -18.74 2.07
N VAL A 208 1.34 -18.53 0.93
CA VAL A 208 0.06 -17.80 0.88
C VAL A 208 -1.04 -18.58 1.59
N ARG A 209 -1.12 -19.91 1.43
CA ARG A 209 -2.09 -20.73 2.18
C ARG A 209 -1.84 -20.66 3.69
N ASP A 210 -0.59 -20.82 4.11
CA ASP A 210 -0.19 -20.78 5.53
C ASP A 210 -0.50 -19.43 6.19
N LEU A 211 -0.20 -18.30 5.49
CA LEU A 211 -0.53 -16.98 6.03
C LEU A 211 -2.04 -16.72 6.07
N LEU A 212 -2.81 -17.27 5.12
CA LEU A 212 -4.27 -17.13 5.11
C LEU A 212 -4.93 -17.99 6.19
N GLU A 213 -4.38 -19.17 6.50
CA GLU A 213 -4.81 -19.95 7.66
C GLU A 213 -4.62 -19.16 8.95
N LEU A 214 -3.44 -18.57 9.16
CA LEU A 214 -3.17 -17.71 10.31
C LEU A 214 -4.13 -16.52 10.41
N ILE A 215 -4.43 -15.85 9.30
CA ILE A 215 -5.36 -14.72 9.26
C ILE A 215 -6.79 -15.21 9.53
N GLY A 216 -7.19 -16.34 8.94
CA GLY A 216 -8.51 -16.94 9.12
C GLY A 216 -8.80 -17.33 10.58
N GLU A 217 -7.80 -17.88 11.29
CA GLU A 217 -7.89 -18.14 12.73
C GLU A 217 -8.24 -16.89 13.56
N GLN A 218 -7.74 -15.73 13.15
CA GLN A 218 -7.98 -14.47 13.86
C GLN A 218 -9.29 -13.79 13.46
N ARG A 219 -9.72 -13.94 12.19
CA ARG A 219 -10.91 -13.26 11.65
C ARG A 219 -12.19 -14.09 11.77
N GLY A 220 -12.07 -15.40 11.76
CA GLY A 220 -13.22 -16.33 11.63
C GLY A 220 -13.74 -16.47 10.19
N SER A 221 -13.52 -15.50 9.28
CA SER A 221 -13.86 -15.57 7.86
C SER A 221 -12.87 -14.74 7.02
N LEU A 222 -12.62 -15.23 5.82
CA LEU A 222 -11.84 -14.50 4.80
C LEU A 222 -12.74 -13.83 3.74
N ASP A 223 -14.05 -13.83 3.93
CA ASP A 223 -14.97 -13.22 2.98
C ASP A 223 -14.69 -11.73 2.84
N GLY A 224 -14.48 -11.28 1.59
CA GLY A 224 -14.16 -9.91 1.27
C GLY A 224 -12.74 -9.47 1.66
N TYR A 225 -11.90 -10.38 2.20
CA TYR A 225 -10.52 -10.07 2.54
C TYR A 225 -9.61 -10.05 1.30
N GLU A 226 -8.82 -9.01 1.16
CA GLU A 226 -7.95 -8.85 0.00
C GLU A 226 -6.54 -9.39 0.28
N VAL A 227 -6.03 -10.17 -0.66
CA VAL A 227 -4.65 -10.69 -0.63
C VAL A 227 -3.90 -10.13 -1.83
N VAL A 228 -3.00 -9.19 -1.56
CA VAL A 228 -2.37 -8.34 -2.56
C VAL A 228 -0.92 -8.75 -2.73
N LEU A 229 -0.62 -9.56 -3.72
CA LEU A 229 0.74 -10.05 -3.95
C LEU A 229 1.46 -9.20 -5.00
N GLY A 230 2.56 -8.58 -4.58
CA GLY A 230 3.50 -7.92 -5.47
C GLY A 230 4.44 -8.93 -6.14
N GLY A 231 4.59 -8.83 -7.44
CA GLY A 231 5.49 -9.68 -8.20
C GLY A 231 5.87 -9.07 -9.54
N ARG A 232 6.66 -9.82 -10.30
CA ARG A 232 6.97 -9.50 -11.69
C ARG A 232 6.47 -10.66 -12.55
N SER A 233 5.54 -10.38 -13.44
CA SER A 233 5.08 -11.39 -14.39
C SER A 233 6.13 -11.60 -15.49
N GLU A 234 6.32 -12.84 -15.86
CA GLU A 234 7.05 -13.20 -17.06
C GLU A 234 6.07 -13.23 -18.25
N VAL A 235 6.57 -12.82 -19.41
CA VAL A 235 5.74 -12.83 -20.62
C VAL A 235 5.59 -14.28 -21.10
N GLY A 236 4.34 -14.73 -21.31
CA GLY A 236 4.03 -16.04 -21.84
C GLY A 236 3.32 -16.98 -20.87
N THR A 237 3.20 -18.26 -21.28
CA THR A 237 2.42 -19.28 -20.57
C THR A 237 2.94 -19.62 -19.17
N GLU A 238 4.25 -19.56 -18.94
CA GLU A 238 4.84 -19.83 -17.62
C GLU A 238 4.45 -18.74 -16.61
N GLY A 239 4.49 -17.47 -17.03
CA GLY A 239 4.04 -16.35 -16.18
C GLY A 239 2.56 -16.47 -15.80
N ALA A 240 1.70 -16.81 -16.77
CA ALA A 240 0.27 -17.01 -16.52
C ALA A 240 0.01 -18.19 -15.57
N GLY A 241 0.72 -19.32 -15.75
CA GLY A 241 0.62 -20.48 -14.86
C GLY A 241 1.02 -20.18 -13.42
N ARG A 242 2.09 -19.39 -13.22
CA ARG A 242 2.50 -18.93 -11.89
C ARG A 242 1.43 -18.06 -11.23
N ILE A 243 0.87 -17.11 -11.96
CA ILE A 243 -0.19 -16.22 -11.45
C ILE A 243 -1.44 -17.03 -11.09
N ALA A 244 -1.82 -18.02 -11.93
CA ALA A 244 -2.95 -18.91 -11.66
C ALA A 244 -2.75 -19.70 -10.36
N ALA A 245 -1.56 -20.25 -10.10
CA ALA A 245 -1.25 -20.97 -8.87
C ALA A 245 -1.41 -20.09 -7.62
N PHE A 246 -1.04 -18.81 -7.69
CA PHE A 246 -1.28 -17.86 -6.62
C PHE A 246 -2.76 -17.50 -6.45
N ALA A 247 -3.52 -17.38 -7.55
CA ALA A 247 -4.97 -17.19 -7.49
C ALA A 247 -5.67 -18.37 -6.79
N GLU A 248 -5.28 -19.61 -7.10
CA GLU A 248 -5.76 -20.83 -6.43
C GLU A 248 -5.38 -20.88 -4.95
N ALA A 249 -4.24 -20.28 -4.58
CA ALA A 249 -3.83 -20.16 -3.18
C ALA A 249 -4.58 -19.07 -2.41
N GLY A 250 -5.41 -18.25 -3.09
CA GLY A 250 -6.24 -17.21 -2.46
C GLY A 250 -5.80 -15.77 -2.71
N VAL A 251 -4.82 -15.53 -3.59
CA VAL A 251 -4.46 -14.17 -4.00
C VAL A 251 -5.61 -13.54 -4.78
N THR A 252 -6.05 -12.35 -4.35
CA THR A 252 -7.15 -11.60 -4.97
C THR A 252 -6.66 -10.49 -5.90
N TRP A 253 -5.44 -9.99 -5.66
CA TRP A 253 -4.76 -9.00 -6.48
C TRP A 253 -3.35 -9.47 -6.84
N TRP A 254 -3.05 -9.49 -8.13
CA TRP A 254 -1.68 -9.51 -8.62
C TRP A 254 -1.23 -8.09 -8.94
N VAL A 255 -0.14 -7.64 -8.35
CA VAL A 255 0.38 -6.29 -8.55
C VAL A 255 1.77 -6.36 -9.17
N GLU A 256 1.90 -5.88 -10.42
CA GLU A 256 3.21 -5.72 -11.05
C GLU A 256 4.05 -4.73 -10.27
N ALA A 257 5.14 -5.21 -9.68
CA ALA A 257 6.05 -4.43 -8.86
C ALA A 257 7.21 -3.92 -9.72
N ILE A 258 7.15 -2.67 -10.12
CA ILE A 258 8.21 -2.02 -10.89
C ILE A 258 9.35 -1.66 -9.94
N GLN A 259 10.56 -2.12 -10.25
CA GLN A 259 11.75 -1.82 -9.47
C GLN A 259 12.41 -0.53 -9.95
N PRO A 260 13.06 0.25 -9.07
CA PRO A 260 13.67 1.53 -9.40
C PRO A 260 15.04 1.37 -10.06
N GLU A 261 15.15 0.50 -11.04
CA GLU A 261 16.41 0.18 -11.73
C GLU A 261 16.33 0.62 -13.19
N GLY A 262 17.44 1.13 -13.72
CA GLY A 262 17.49 1.62 -15.10
C GLY A 262 16.43 2.70 -15.38
N ASP A 263 15.83 2.66 -16.55
CA ASP A 263 14.67 3.50 -16.89
C ASP A 263 13.37 2.80 -16.46
N TRP A 264 13.13 2.81 -15.14
CA TRP A 264 11.95 2.18 -14.54
C TRP A 264 10.64 2.72 -15.11
N PHE A 265 10.63 3.99 -15.55
CA PHE A 265 9.41 4.58 -16.10
C PHE A 265 9.09 4.03 -17.49
N ALA A 266 10.10 3.88 -18.34
CA ALA A 266 9.92 3.24 -19.65
C ALA A 266 9.49 1.77 -19.50
N GLU A 267 10.02 1.06 -18.51
CA GLU A 267 9.57 -0.30 -18.18
C GLU A 267 8.10 -0.30 -17.75
N ALA A 268 7.72 0.60 -16.81
CA ALA A 268 6.34 0.73 -16.35
C ALA A 268 5.36 1.03 -17.50
N ALA A 269 5.72 1.97 -18.38
CA ALA A 269 4.91 2.32 -19.55
C ALA A 269 4.76 1.14 -20.53
N THR A 270 5.84 0.40 -20.77
CA THR A 270 5.81 -0.80 -21.63
C THR A 270 4.88 -1.87 -21.06
N ARG A 271 5.00 -2.17 -19.76
CA ARG A 271 4.12 -3.14 -19.08
C ARG A 271 2.67 -2.67 -19.00
N ALA A 272 2.47 -1.37 -18.76
CA ALA A 272 1.14 -0.77 -18.76
C ALA A 272 0.46 -0.99 -20.11
N GLY A 273 1.13 -0.67 -21.21
CA GLY A 273 0.60 -0.84 -22.57
C GLY A 273 0.34 -2.28 -22.99
N ALA A 274 1.10 -3.25 -22.44
CA ALA A 274 0.88 -4.67 -22.68
C ALA A 274 -0.42 -5.19 -22.03
N GLY A 275 -0.95 -4.47 -21.04
CA GLY A 275 -2.10 -4.89 -20.27
C GLY A 275 -1.82 -5.99 -19.25
N PRO A 276 -2.81 -6.31 -18.39
CA PRO A 276 -2.65 -7.36 -17.38
C PRO A 276 -2.59 -8.75 -18.00
N SER A 277 -1.71 -9.61 -17.46
CA SER A 277 -1.61 -11.04 -17.84
C SER A 277 -2.81 -11.83 -17.26
N ARG A 278 -3.93 -11.78 -17.93
CA ARG A 278 -5.19 -12.47 -17.54
C ARG A 278 -5.23 -13.90 -18.05
#